data_eecbef123c9f0f1d8a274d833f95c9c2
#
_entry.id   eecbef123c9f0f1d8a274d833f95c9c2
#
_cell.length_a   1.000
_cell.length_b   1.000
_cell.length_c   1.000
_cell.angle_alpha   90.00
_cell.angle_beta   90.00
_cell.angle_gamma   90.00
#
_symmetry.space_group_name_H-M   'P 1'
#
loop_
_entity.id
_entity.type
_entity.pdbx_description
1 polymer ?
#
loop_
_entity_poly.entity_id
_entity_poly.type
_entity_poly.pdbx_seq_one_letter_code
_entity_poly.pdbx_strand_id
1 'polypeptide(L)'
;MKLEKNIDFAVESIKHPVPYKPINLGANVNSIHDDYFPVLTADLQTLLFTRNLGDRRTGNEDFFISKKEGSGYSKAKPIGAPINSDKNEGTASISVDGQYIFYTYCADVETSCDILLSVLDGLEWSTPKNLGPPVNTRSWETQPSVSFNGKTVYFASTRPGGFGGSDIWMTFYNNGKWAPPINCGPEINTEKDEQYPFIALDDKTLFFVSAGHPGMGGLDIYSSKRTNNGRWQTPVNIGYPINTNKDEQSFSITSDGINAFISSAKDGGFGGLDIYQFELYKEARPEQNSTEDGQA
;
A
#
# COMPACT_ATOMS: atom_id res chain seq x y z
N MET A 1 -31.17 -0.69 1.44
CA MET A 1 -30.52 -0.27 0.16
C MET A 1 -29.01 -0.55 0.14
N LYS A 2 -28.12 0.07 0.96
CA LYS A 2 -26.66 -0.24 0.89
C LYS A 2 -26.35 -1.68 1.34
N LEU A 3 -26.93 -2.12 2.46
CA LEU A 3 -26.72 -3.47 2.99
C LEU A 3 -27.22 -4.54 2.00
N GLU A 4 -28.36 -4.36 1.37
CA GLU A 4 -28.90 -5.27 0.36
C GLU A 4 -27.96 -5.38 -0.83
N LYS A 5 -27.45 -4.25 -1.34
CA LYS A 5 -26.47 -4.24 -2.44
C LYS A 5 -25.18 -4.97 -2.08
N ASN A 6 -24.69 -4.83 -0.86
CA ASN A 6 -23.49 -5.55 -0.40
C ASN A 6 -23.75 -7.05 -0.25
N ILE A 7 -24.93 -7.43 0.24
CA ILE A 7 -25.33 -8.86 0.34
C ILE A 7 -25.40 -9.47 -1.06
N ASP A 8 -26.08 -8.81 -2.01
CA ASP A 8 -26.20 -9.30 -3.39
C ASP A 8 -24.84 -9.40 -4.05
N PHE A 9 -23.99 -8.40 -3.85
CA PHE A 9 -22.60 -8.38 -4.34
C PHE A 9 -21.77 -9.54 -3.75
N ALA A 10 -21.83 -9.75 -2.43
CA ALA A 10 -21.10 -10.83 -1.75
C ALA A 10 -21.57 -12.21 -2.21
N VAL A 11 -22.88 -12.43 -2.32
CA VAL A 11 -23.47 -13.69 -2.80
C VAL A 11 -22.99 -13.98 -4.22
N GLU A 12 -22.98 -12.99 -5.09
CA GLU A 12 -22.56 -13.16 -6.48
C GLU A 12 -21.04 -13.40 -6.57
N SER A 13 -20.23 -12.66 -5.80
CA SER A 13 -18.77 -12.85 -5.74
C SER A 13 -18.37 -14.26 -5.27
N ILE A 14 -19.08 -14.81 -4.28
CA ILE A 14 -18.83 -16.18 -3.78
C ILE A 14 -19.14 -17.23 -4.85
N LYS A 15 -20.13 -17.01 -5.72
CA LYS A 15 -20.46 -17.92 -6.82
C LYS A 15 -19.42 -17.90 -7.94
N HIS A 16 -18.68 -16.79 -8.08
CA HIS A 16 -17.69 -16.56 -9.13
C HIS A 16 -16.31 -16.23 -8.54
N PRO A 17 -15.67 -17.18 -7.82
CA PRO A 17 -14.40 -16.93 -7.18
C PRO A 17 -13.29 -16.71 -8.19
N VAL A 18 -12.39 -15.76 -7.89
CA VAL A 18 -11.18 -15.54 -8.68
C VAL A 18 -10.08 -16.55 -8.29
N PRO A 19 -9.12 -16.84 -9.20
CA PRO A 19 -7.96 -17.64 -8.85
C PRO A 19 -7.17 -17.03 -7.69
N TYR A 20 -6.99 -17.78 -6.59
CA TYR A 20 -6.28 -17.31 -5.41
C TYR A 20 -5.60 -18.46 -4.67
N LYS A 21 -4.29 -18.49 -4.68
CA LYS A 21 -3.46 -19.50 -4.02
C LYS A 21 -2.34 -18.83 -3.21
N PRO A 22 -2.68 -18.23 -2.06
CA PRO A 22 -1.69 -17.53 -1.24
C PRO A 22 -0.70 -18.50 -0.61
N ILE A 23 0.57 -18.13 -0.66
CA ILE A 23 1.70 -18.84 -0.05
C ILE A 23 2.23 -17.96 1.08
N ASN A 24 2.26 -18.48 2.30
CA ASN A 24 2.90 -17.83 3.44
C ASN A 24 4.41 -17.70 3.18
N LEU A 25 5.00 -16.54 3.42
CA LEU A 25 6.43 -16.31 3.15
C LEU A 25 7.36 -17.03 4.14
N GLY A 26 6.81 -17.68 5.15
CA GLY A 26 7.54 -18.53 6.08
C GLY A 26 8.26 -17.78 7.20
N ALA A 27 8.89 -18.53 8.10
CA ALA A 27 9.52 -18.02 9.32
C ALA A 27 10.72 -17.09 9.11
N ASN A 28 11.24 -17.00 7.90
CA ASN A 28 12.30 -16.04 7.60
C ASN A 28 11.75 -14.62 7.48
N VAL A 29 10.52 -14.48 7.03
CA VAL A 29 9.82 -13.18 6.89
C VAL A 29 8.87 -12.97 8.04
N ASN A 30 7.94 -13.90 8.26
CA ASN A 30 6.91 -13.82 9.28
C ASN A 30 7.44 -14.22 10.66
N SER A 31 6.88 -13.62 11.71
CA SER A 31 7.29 -13.79 13.10
C SER A 31 6.09 -14.03 14.02
N ILE A 32 6.33 -14.09 15.32
CA ILE A 32 5.26 -14.17 16.34
C ILE A 32 4.50 -12.83 16.50
N HIS A 33 4.98 -11.77 15.86
CA HIS A 33 4.37 -10.45 15.84
C HIS A 33 3.47 -10.28 14.61
N ASP A 34 2.79 -9.14 14.52
CA ASP A 34 2.09 -8.76 13.29
C ASP A 34 3.11 -8.27 12.26
N ASP A 35 3.17 -8.94 11.10
CA ASP A 35 3.99 -8.58 9.95
C ASP A 35 3.09 -8.15 8.79
N TYR A 36 3.21 -6.89 8.31
CA TYR A 36 2.27 -6.32 7.36
C TYR A 36 2.87 -5.20 6.49
N PHE A 37 2.07 -4.70 5.55
CA PHE A 37 2.44 -3.68 4.55
C PHE A 37 3.71 -4.02 3.77
N PRO A 38 3.76 -5.20 3.13
CA PRO A 38 4.89 -5.57 2.33
C PRO A 38 5.00 -4.74 1.06
N VAL A 39 6.21 -4.32 0.71
CA VAL A 39 6.55 -3.74 -0.56
C VAL A 39 7.86 -4.36 -1.07
N LEU A 40 7.89 -4.75 -2.33
CA LEU A 40 9.07 -5.32 -2.97
C LEU A 40 9.74 -4.24 -3.83
N THR A 41 11.07 -4.13 -3.76
CA THR A 41 11.83 -3.24 -4.66
C THR A 41 11.60 -3.61 -6.12
N ALA A 42 11.75 -2.64 -7.02
CA ALA A 42 11.45 -2.84 -8.45
C ALA A 42 12.33 -3.92 -9.10
N ASP A 43 13.53 -4.16 -8.59
CA ASP A 43 14.43 -5.24 -9.00
C ASP A 43 14.03 -6.62 -8.45
N LEU A 44 12.94 -6.69 -7.66
CA LEU A 44 12.41 -7.88 -7.01
C LEU A 44 13.37 -8.54 -6.00
N GLN A 45 14.37 -7.82 -5.50
CA GLN A 45 15.41 -8.40 -4.65
C GLN A 45 15.23 -8.12 -3.16
N THR A 46 14.53 -7.06 -2.77
CA THR A 46 14.39 -6.68 -1.37
C THR A 46 12.92 -6.48 -1.01
N LEU A 47 12.45 -7.31 -0.08
CA LEU A 47 11.16 -7.14 0.57
C LEU A 47 11.34 -6.24 1.78
N LEU A 48 10.61 -5.13 1.81
CA LEU A 48 10.44 -4.24 2.95
C LEU A 48 9.04 -4.43 3.51
N PHE A 49 8.90 -4.44 4.83
CA PHE A 49 7.60 -4.56 5.48
C PHE A 49 7.63 -3.97 6.89
N THR A 50 6.47 -3.71 7.46
CA THR A 50 6.30 -3.25 8.83
C THR A 50 6.12 -4.45 9.75
N ARG A 51 6.80 -4.43 10.91
CA ARG A 51 6.58 -5.35 12.02
C ARG A 51 6.18 -4.58 13.26
N ASN A 52 5.09 -4.97 13.90
CA ASN A 52 4.68 -4.41 15.17
C ASN A 52 5.30 -5.23 16.31
N LEU A 53 6.33 -4.66 16.96
CA LEU A 53 7.07 -5.30 18.07
C LEU A 53 6.37 -5.10 19.42
N GLY A 54 5.43 -4.16 19.50
CA GLY A 54 4.65 -3.87 20.69
C GLY A 54 3.34 -4.63 20.77
N ASP A 55 2.49 -4.21 21.70
CA ASP A 55 1.09 -4.60 21.64
C ASP A 55 0.33 -3.66 20.66
N ARG A 56 -0.84 -4.11 20.22
CA ARG A 56 -1.65 -3.36 19.25
C ARG A 56 -2.15 -2.00 19.77
N ARG A 57 -1.98 -1.70 21.06
CA ARG A 57 -2.43 -0.46 21.69
C ARG A 57 -1.33 0.56 21.79
N THR A 58 -0.10 0.10 22.11
CA THR A 58 1.04 0.99 22.37
C THR A 58 1.84 1.30 21.13
N GLY A 59 1.65 0.49 20.06
CA GLY A 59 2.49 0.58 18.87
C GLY A 59 3.92 0.13 19.18
N ASN A 60 4.76 0.20 18.28
CA ASN A 60 6.20 -0.01 18.15
C ASN A 60 6.41 -0.67 16.81
N GLU A 61 6.00 0.07 15.80
CA GLU A 61 6.11 -0.35 14.40
C GLU A 61 7.48 0.03 13.87
N ASP A 62 8.20 -0.96 13.37
CA ASP A 62 9.50 -0.82 12.75
C ASP A 62 9.51 -1.43 11.36
N PHE A 63 10.35 -0.90 10.47
CA PHE A 63 10.60 -1.54 9.18
C PHE A 63 11.61 -2.66 9.28
N PHE A 64 11.27 -3.75 8.62
CA PHE A 64 12.14 -4.91 8.43
C PHE A 64 12.37 -5.16 6.95
N ILE A 65 13.55 -5.67 6.63
CA ILE A 65 13.95 -6.04 5.28
C ILE A 65 14.35 -7.49 5.22
N SER A 66 14.02 -8.13 4.09
CA SER A 66 14.48 -9.47 3.74
C SER A 66 14.90 -9.51 2.27
N LYS A 67 16.01 -10.19 1.98
CA LYS A 67 16.55 -10.31 0.62
C LYS A 67 16.02 -11.57 -0.04
N LYS A 68 15.80 -11.51 -1.35
CA LYS A 68 15.47 -12.69 -2.15
C LYS A 68 16.63 -13.69 -2.12
N GLU A 69 16.35 -14.94 -1.78
CA GLU A 69 17.31 -16.06 -1.78
C GLU A 69 16.68 -17.28 -2.45
N GLY A 70 17.10 -17.56 -3.67
CA GLY A 70 16.50 -18.63 -4.48
C GLY A 70 14.99 -18.44 -4.65
N SER A 71 14.20 -19.42 -4.24
CA SER A 71 12.73 -19.35 -4.26
C SER A 71 12.11 -18.70 -3.02
N GLY A 72 12.91 -18.38 -2.00
CA GLY A 72 12.47 -17.82 -0.72
C GLY A 72 13.10 -16.47 -0.40
N TYR A 73 13.19 -16.20 0.90
CA TYR A 73 13.70 -14.96 1.46
C TYR A 73 14.70 -15.25 2.60
N SER A 74 15.70 -14.40 2.77
CA SER A 74 16.61 -14.41 3.91
C SER A 74 15.86 -14.09 5.21
N LYS A 75 16.49 -14.40 6.35
CA LYS A 75 15.93 -13.99 7.65
C LYS A 75 15.80 -12.47 7.70
N ALA A 76 14.58 -12.00 8.00
CA ALA A 76 14.28 -10.58 8.12
C ALA A 76 15.08 -9.92 9.25
N LYS A 77 15.52 -8.70 9.00
CA LYS A 77 16.24 -7.87 9.96
C LYS A 77 15.71 -6.43 9.92
N PRO A 78 15.78 -5.68 11.04
CA PRO A 78 15.43 -4.27 11.03
C PRO A 78 16.22 -3.51 9.97
N ILE A 79 15.58 -2.54 9.30
CA ILE A 79 16.29 -1.62 8.40
C ILE A 79 17.26 -0.73 9.18
N GLY A 80 16.94 -0.44 10.45
CA GLY A 80 17.78 0.31 11.37
C GLY A 80 17.68 1.83 11.23
N ALA A 81 18.48 2.52 12.05
CA ALA A 81 18.59 3.97 12.00
C ALA A 81 19.24 4.41 10.67
N PRO A 82 18.88 5.60 10.14
CA PRO A 82 18.00 6.59 10.74
C PRO A 82 16.51 6.42 10.39
N ILE A 83 16.12 5.34 9.71
CA ILE A 83 14.72 5.11 9.30
C ILE A 83 13.88 4.68 10.50
N ASN A 84 14.27 3.56 11.18
CA ASN A 84 13.63 3.17 12.42
C ASN A 84 14.09 4.06 13.55
N SER A 85 13.16 4.52 14.37
CA SER A 85 13.38 5.39 15.53
C SER A 85 12.81 4.78 16.82
N ASP A 86 12.53 5.59 17.83
CA ASP A 86 11.80 5.21 19.03
C ASP A 86 10.28 5.44 18.91
N LYS A 87 9.81 5.66 17.69
CA LYS A 87 8.42 5.95 17.36
C LYS A 87 7.84 4.86 16.45
N ASN A 88 6.75 5.16 15.79
CA ASN A 88 6.11 4.23 14.87
C ASN A 88 6.39 4.61 13.42
N GLU A 89 7.02 3.73 12.70
CA GLU A 89 7.26 3.81 11.27
C GLU A 89 6.49 2.70 10.57
N GLY A 90 5.47 3.09 9.80
CA GLY A 90 4.61 2.14 9.08
C GLY A 90 4.39 2.53 7.63
N THR A 91 3.94 1.57 6.85
CA THR A 91 3.53 1.75 5.45
C THR A 91 4.53 2.53 4.61
N ALA A 92 5.46 1.85 4.00
CA ALA A 92 6.46 2.47 3.14
C ALA A 92 6.14 2.31 1.65
N SER A 93 6.71 3.21 0.85
CA SER A 93 6.79 3.11 -0.60
C SER A 93 8.19 3.49 -1.05
N ILE A 94 8.77 2.67 -1.93
CA ILE A 94 10.12 2.87 -2.45
C ILE A 94 10.02 3.28 -3.92
N SER A 95 10.80 4.29 -4.33
CA SER A 95 10.90 4.66 -5.74
C SER A 95 11.52 3.53 -6.58
N VAL A 96 11.22 3.51 -7.86
CA VAL A 96 11.66 2.43 -8.77
C VAL A 96 13.18 2.30 -8.83
N ASP A 97 13.91 3.41 -8.75
CA ASP A 97 15.38 3.45 -8.70
C ASP A 97 15.94 3.05 -7.32
N GLY A 98 15.08 2.81 -6.33
CA GLY A 98 15.46 2.46 -4.96
C GLY A 98 16.09 3.61 -4.16
N GLN A 99 16.10 4.83 -4.71
CA GLN A 99 16.80 5.98 -4.10
C GLN A 99 16.00 6.71 -3.05
N TYR A 100 14.68 6.56 -3.06
CA TYR A 100 13.77 7.28 -2.17
C TYR A 100 12.85 6.31 -1.43
N ILE A 101 12.71 6.52 -0.12
CA ILE A 101 11.68 5.86 0.69
C ILE A 101 10.77 6.92 1.27
N PHE A 102 9.48 6.81 0.96
CA PHE A 102 8.40 7.55 1.58
C PHE A 102 7.72 6.65 2.58
N TYR A 103 7.38 7.16 3.76
CA TYR A 103 6.73 6.34 4.76
C TYR A 103 5.92 7.16 5.76
N THR A 104 5.00 6.48 6.44
CA THR A 104 4.23 7.05 7.54
C THR A 104 5.07 7.06 8.80
N TYR A 105 5.09 8.18 9.50
CA TYR A 105 5.70 8.37 10.79
C TYR A 105 4.69 8.92 11.77
N CYS A 106 4.49 8.24 12.90
CA CYS A 106 3.60 8.67 13.96
C CYS A 106 4.41 8.91 15.24
N ALA A 107 4.68 10.18 15.54
CA ALA A 107 5.36 10.57 16.79
C ALA A 107 4.52 10.22 18.01
N ASP A 108 3.21 10.32 17.85
CA ASP A 108 2.18 9.93 18.80
C ASP A 108 0.95 9.49 18.02
N VAL A 109 0.60 8.22 18.16
CA VAL A 109 -0.51 7.59 17.45
C VAL A 109 -1.89 8.16 17.79
N GLU A 110 -2.00 8.97 18.86
CA GLU A 110 -3.26 9.59 19.24
C GLU A 110 -3.47 10.97 18.59
N THR A 111 -2.42 11.60 18.07
CA THR A 111 -2.50 13.00 17.61
C THR A 111 -2.49 13.16 16.09
N SER A 112 -1.42 12.74 15.43
CA SER A 112 -1.29 12.81 13.97
C SER A 112 -0.16 11.93 13.48
N CYS A 113 -0.22 11.57 12.20
CA CYS A 113 0.88 10.96 11.49
C CYS A 113 1.25 11.80 10.28
N ASP A 114 2.52 11.81 9.92
CA ASP A 114 3.09 12.56 8.82
C ASP A 114 3.79 11.64 7.82
N ILE A 115 3.90 12.09 6.58
CA ILE A 115 4.72 11.41 5.56
C ILE A 115 6.14 11.96 5.64
N LEU A 116 7.10 11.07 5.84
CA LEU A 116 8.53 11.35 5.79
C LEU A 116 9.15 10.81 4.51
N LEU A 117 10.26 11.40 4.14
CA LEU A 117 11.11 11.01 3.00
C LEU A 117 12.56 10.86 3.47
N SER A 118 13.18 9.73 3.11
CA SER A 118 14.63 9.58 3.20
C SER A 118 15.20 9.21 1.83
N VAL A 119 16.46 9.57 1.61
CA VAL A 119 17.19 9.37 0.36
C VAL A 119 18.34 8.41 0.63
N LEU A 120 18.53 7.42 -0.23
CA LEU A 120 19.66 6.50 -0.16
C LEU A 120 20.89 7.18 -0.80
N ASP A 121 21.93 7.39 0.00
CA ASP A 121 23.23 7.90 -0.44
C ASP A 121 24.27 6.78 -0.28
N GLY A 122 24.69 6.21 -1.40
CA GLY A 122 25.52 5.00 -1.40
C GLY A 122 24.80 3.81 -0.79
N LEU A 123 25.15 3.43 0.43
CA LEU A 123 24.53 2.31 1.18
C LEU A 123 23.77 2.76 2.42
N GLU A 124 23.69 4.05 2.68
CA GLU A 124 23.12 4.61 3.89
C GLU A 124 21.91 5.50 3.59
N TRP A 125 20.87 5.36 4.38
CA TRP A 125 19.73 6.26 4.33
C TRP A 125 20.05 7.59 4.99
N SER A 126 19.67 8.68 4.35
CA SER A 126 19.77 10.02 4.95
C SER A 126 18.83 10.16 6.15
N THR A 127 19.11 11.11 7.04
CA THR A 127 18.15 11.50 8.07
C THR A 127 16.81 11.85 7.44
N PRO A 128 15.70 11.22 7.87
CA PRO A 128 14.39 11.44 7.29
C PRO A 128 13.93 12.89 7.39
N LYS A 129 13.27 13.38 6.35
CA LYS A 129 12.71 14.72 6.28
C LYS A 129 11.20 14.64 6.22
N ASN A 130 10.53 15.37 7.11
CA ASN A 130 9.10 15.59 7.04
C ASN A 130 8.78 16.38 5.76
N LEU A 131 7.80 15.94 4.96
CA LEU A 131 7.43 16.63 3.72
C LEU A 131 6.88 18.04 3.97
N GLY A 132 6.36 18.27 5.18
CA GLY A 132 5.82 19.57 5.59
C GLY A 132 4.62 20.04 4.76
N PRO A 133 4.13 21.27 5.05
CA PRO A 133 3.07 21.84 4.23
C PRO A 133 3.52 22.06 2.78
N PRO A 134 2.62 21.82 1.78
CA PRO A 134 1.18 21.56 1.95
C PRO A 134 0.82 20.07 2.06
N VAL A 135 1.79 19.14 2.09
CA VAL A 135 1.53 17.69 2.14
C VAL A 135 1.09 17.29 3.54
N ASN A 136 1.94 17.49 4.53
CA ASN A 136 1.61 17.23 5.92
C ASN A 136 0.88 18.42 6.55
N THR A 137 -0.15 18.12 7.33
CA THR A 137 -1.02 19.11 7.97
C THR A 137 -1.18 18.79 9.47
N ARG A 138 -2.24 19.25 10.09
CA ARG A 138 -2.65 18.84 11.44
C ARG A 138 -3.55 17.61 11.45
N SER A 139 -3.89 17.12 10.28
CA SER A 139 -4.66 15.89 10.10
C SER A 139 -3.72 14.69 10.03
N TRP A 140 -4.27 13.53 9.75
CA TRP A 140 -3.49 12.33 9.48
C TRP A 140 -3.13 12.28 8.00
N GLU A 141 -1.85 12.18 7.69
CA GLU A 141 -1.30 11.90 6.38
C GLU A 141 -0.52 10.60 6.45
N THR A 142 -1.03 9.56 5.79
CA THR A 142 -0.52 8.19 5.96
C THR A 142 -0.46 7.44 4.65
N GLN A 143 0.21 6.29 4.67
CA GLN A 143 0.16 5.27 3.62
C GLN A 143 0.57 5.81 2.24
N PRO A 144 1.77 6.38 2.12
CA PRO A 144 2.23 6.93 0.85
C PRO A 144 2.47 5.83 -0.19
N SER A 145 2.17 6.15 -1.45
CA SER A 145 2.51 5.33 -2.61
C SER A 145 3.09 6.21 -3.71
N VAL A 146 4.34 5.99 -4.05
CA VAL A 146 5.07 6.79 -5.04
C VAL A 146 4.90 6.21 -6.43
N SER A 147 4.65 7.08 -7.41
CA SER A 147 4.54 6.72 -8.83
C SER A 147 5.87 6.29 -9.44
N PHE A 148 5.81 5.65 -10.61
CA PHE A 148 6.99 5.20 -11.37
C PHE A 148 8.02 6.32 -11.58
N ASN A 149 7.59 7.51 -11.89
CA ASN A 149 8.47 8.66 -12.15
C ASN A 149 9.06 9.30 -10.88
N GLY A 150 8.73 8.79 -9.69
CA GLY A 150 9.22 9.30 -8.40
C GLY A 150 8.70 10.68 -8.00
N LYS A 151 7.79 11.27 -8.78
CA LYS A 151 7.36 12.67 -8.61
C LYS A 151 5.94 12.84 -8.13
N THR A 152 5.12 11.80 -8.20
CA THR A 152 3.75 11.82 -7.70
C THR A 152 3.65 10.89 -6.50
N VAL A 153 3.03 11.36 -5.42
CA VAL A 153 2.76 10.56 -4.22
C VAL A 153 1.27 10.57 -3.97
N TYR A 154 0.69 9.37 -3.91
CA TYR A 154 -0.67 9.13 -3.43
C TYR A 154 -0.60 8.83 -1.95
N PHE A 155 -1.59 9.23 -1.18
CA PHE A 155 -1.63 8.99 0.25
C PHE A 155 -3.06 9.11 0.80
N ALA A 156 -3.31 8.51 1.95
CA ALA A 156 -4.56 8.66 2.67
C ALA A 156 -4.50 9.85 3.64
N SER A 157 -5.59 10.62 3.72
CA SER A 157 -5.64 11.74 4.67
C SER A 157 -7.06 12.06 5.12
N THR A 158 -7.16 12.45 6.40
CA THR A 158 -8.40 12.94 7.04
C THR A 158 -8.54 14.46 6.95
N ARG A 159 -7.77 15.12 6.05
CA ARG A 159 -7.79 16.58 5.89
C ARG A 159 -9.15 17.10 5.45
N PRO A 160 -9.52 18.33 5.84
CA PRO A 160 -10.76 18.96 5.39
C PRO A 160 -10.85 19.07 3.86
N GLY A 161 -12.07 18.96 3.33
CA GLY A 161 -12.35 19.08 1.90
C GLY A 161 -12.39 17.76 1.15
N GLY A 162 -12.36 16.62 1.88
CA GLY A 162 -12.61 15.29 1.36
C GLY A 162 -14.11 14.97 1.24
N PHE A 163 -14.40 13.72 0.91
CA PHE A 163 -15.75 13.17 0.76
C PHE A 163 -16.21 12.44 2.00
N GLY A 164 -15.28 11.80 2.74
CA GLY A 164 -15.60 10.94 3.85
C GLY A 164 -14.71 11.12 5.07
N GLY A 165 -14.36 10.01 5.70
CA GLY A 165 -13.45 9.97 6.84
C GLY A 165 -12.01 10.16 6.39
N SER A 166 -11.39 9.09 5.91
CA SER A 166 -10.09 9.14 5.22
C SER A 166 -10.31 9.05 3.72
N ASP A 167 -9.73 9.95 2.97
CA ASP A 167 -9.77 10.00 1.51
C ASP A 167 -8.39 9.76 0.92
N ILE A 168 -8.33 9.30 -0.32
CA ILE A 168 -7.09 9.23 -1.10
C ILE A 168 -6.86 10.56 -1.81
N TRP A 169 -5.68 11.12 -1.58
CA TRP A 169 -5.17 12.34 -2.17
C TRP A 169 -3.91 12.06 -2.97
N MET A 170 -3.56 12.96 -3.88
CA MET A 170 -2.29 12.92 -4.59
C MET A 170 -1.62 14.28 -4.58
N THR A 171 -0.30 14.27 -4.53
CA THR A 171 0.55 15.46 -4.70
C THR A 171 1.67 15.16 -5.68
N PHE A 172 2.28 16.18 -6.24
CA PHE A 172 3.41 16.03 -7.16
C PHE A 172 4.52 17.01 -6.86
N TYR A 173 5.74 16.54 -7.05
CA TYR A 173 6.95 17.34 -6.86
C TYR A 173 7.30 18.07 -8.15
N ASN A 174 7.32 19.40 -8.10
CA ASN A 174 7.64 20.24 -9.23
C ASN A 174 8.44 21.46 -8.77
N ASN A 175 9.49 21.80 -9.52
CA ASN A 175 10.34 22.98 -9.27
C ASN A 175 10.87 23.07 -7.83
N GLY A 176 11.29 21.92 -7.25
CA GLY A 176 11.85 21.88 -5.90
C GLY A 176 10.83 21.91 -4.76
N LYS A 177 9.54 21.78 -5.05
CA LYS A 177 8.45 21.86 -4.05
C LYS A 177 7.36 20.82 -4.32
N TRP A 178 6.71 20.37 -3.26
CA TRP A 178 5.46 19.64 -3.33
C TRP A 178 4.30 20.58 -3.63
N ALA A 179 3.47 20.20 -4.59
CA ALA A 179 2.26 20.93 -4.91
C ALA A 179 1.17 20.73 -3.84
N PRO A 180 0.19 21.64 -3.70
CA PRO A 180 -0.99 21.40 -2.89
C PRO A 180 -1.67 20.10 -3.31
N PRO A 181 -1.97 19.19 -2.36
CA PRO A 181 -2.61 17.91 -2.68
C PRO A 181 -3.98 18.08 -3.31
N ILE A 182 -4.28 17.18 -4.24
CA ILE A 182 -5.55 17.11 -4.97
C ILE A 182 -6.26 15.85 -4.51
N ASN A 183 -7.54 15.96 -4.11
CA ASN A 183 -8.38 14.79 -3.81
C ASN A 183 -8.59 13.96 -5.09
N CYS A 184 -8.49 12.64 -5.00
CA CYS A 184 -8.65 11.75 -6.15
C CYS A 184 -10.08 11.70 -6.72
N GLY A 185 -11.02 12.37 -6.06
CA GLY A 185 -12.38 12.58 -6.56
C GLY A 185 -13.37 11.49 -6.20
N PRO A 186 -14.65 11.69 -6.54
CA PRO A 186 -15.75 10.86 -6.09
C PRO A 186 -15.80 9.46 -6.73
N GLU A 187 -15.01 9.21 -7.76
CA GLU A 187 -14.87 7.86 -8.31
C GLU A 187 -14.06 6.96 -7.36
N ILE A 188 -13.04 7.52 -6.71
CA ILE A 188 -12.18 6.82 -5.76
C ILE A 188 -12.75 6.93 -4.34
N ASN A 189 -13.03 8.17 -3.91
CA ASN A 189 -13.40 8.48 -2.52
C ASN A 189 -14.91 8.50 -2.33
N THR A 190 -15.36 8.01 -1.18
CA THR A 190 -16.78 7.89 -0.81
C THR A 190 -17.08 8.65 0.49
N GLU A 191 -18.26 8.47 1.06
CA GLU A 191 -18.61 9.00 2.39
C GLU A 191 -17.96 8.20 3.55
N LYS A 192 -17.17 7.17 3.22
CA LYS A 192 -16.50 6.30 4.18
C LYS A 192 -14.98 6.49 4.11
N ASP A 193 -14.25 5.48 4.53
CA ASP A 193 -12.79 5.50 4.51
C ASP A 193 -12.27 4.83 3.25
N GLU A 194 -11.37 5.52 2.56
CA GLU A 194 -10.50 5.01 1.53
C GLU A 194 -9.05 5.13 2.00
N GLN A 195 -8.33 4.00 1.96
CA GLN A 195 -7.00 3.86 2.55
C GLN A 195 -6.07 3.00 1.70
N TYR A 196 -4.80 2.93 2.08
CA TYR A 196 -3.77 2.06 1.48
C TYR A 196 -3.69 2.18 -0.04
N PRO A 197 -3.55 3.40 -0.61
CA PRO A 197 -3.33 3.53 -2.03
C PRO A 197 -2.03 2.85 -2.45
N PHE A 198 -2.07 2.11 -3.54
CA PHE A 198 -0.91 1.54 -4.21
C PHE A 198 -1.01 1.82 -5.71
N ILE A 199 -0.21 2.76 -6.20
CA ILE A 199 -0.12 3.05 -7.62
C ILE A 199 0.84 2.05 -8.28
N ALA A 200 0.35 1.32 -9.27
CA ALA A 200 1.17 0.38 -10.02
C ALA A 200 2.19 1.11 -10.92
N LEU A 201 3.21 0.39 -11.38
CA LEU A 201 4.28 0.98 -12.20
C LEU A 201 3.83 1.44 -13.59
N ASP A 202 2.59 1.17 -14.00
CA ASP A 202 1.99 1.73 -15.21
C ASP A 202 1.55 3.20 -15.03
N ASP A 203 1.64 3.76 -13.80
CA ASP A 203 1.16 5.08 -13.39
C ASP A 203 -0.34 5.33 -13.70
N LYS A 204 -1.08 4.27 -13.99
CA LYS A 204 -2.49 4.32 -14.40
C LYS A 204 -3.40 3.49 -13.51
N THR A 205 -2.91 2.38 -12.95
CA THR A 205 -3.70 1.48 -12.12
C THR A 205 -3.45 1.76 -10.65
N LEU A 206 -4.48 2.25 -9.96
CA LEU A 206 -4.48 2.48 -8.52
C LEU A 206 -5.24 1.33 -7.83
N PHE A 207 -4.57 0.64 -6.92
CA PHE A 207 -5.20 -0.24 -5.95
C PHE A 207 -5.41 0.53 -4.65
N PHE A 208 -6.47 0.23 -3.93
CA PHE A 208 -6.79 0.86 -2.65
C PHE A 208 -7.82 0.02 -1.89
N VAL A 209 -8.00 0.29 -0.62
CA VAL A 209 -9.10 -0.30 0.14
C VAL A 209 -10.19 0.72 0.40
N SER A 210 -11.42 0.27 0.48
CA SER A 210 -12.58 1.12 0.74
C SER A 210 -13.63 0.41 1.60
N ALA A 211 -14.19 1.18 2.55
CA ALA A 211 -15.39 0.80 3.28
C ALA A 211 -16.67 1.34 2.62
N GLY A 212 -16.56 2.09 1.53
CA GLY A 212 -17.67 2.82 0.90
C GLY A 212 -18.20 2.20 -0.37
N HIS A 213 -17.38 1.61 -1.20
CA HIS A 213 -17.78 0.91 -2.42
C HIS A 213 -18.53 -0.40 -2.11
N PRO A 214 -19.31 -0.95 -3.06
CA PRO A 214 -19.98 -2.25 -2.88
C PRO A 214 -18.97 -3.37 -2.66
N GLY A 215 -19.04 -4.07 -1.52
CA GLY A 215 -18.04 -5.02 -1.10
C GLY A 215 -18.58 -6.19 -0.29
N MET A 216 -17.67 -6.99 0.26
CA MET A 216 -17.96 -8.21 1.00
C MET A 216 -17.78 -8.04 2.50
N GLY A 217 -16.88 -7.17 2.93
CA GLY A 217 -16.48 -6.95 4.32
C GLY A 217 -16.63 -5.51 4.79
N GLY A 218 -15.75 -5.11 5.69
CA GLY A 218 -15.60 -3.72 6.12
C GLY A 218 -14.76 -2.94 5.12
N LEU A 219 -13.47 -3.27 5.02
CA LEU A 219 -12.53 -2.74 4.03
C LEU A 219 -12.23 -3.81 2.99
N ASP A 220 -12.58 -3.57 1.75
CA ASP A 220 -12.28 -4.44 0.61
C ASP A 220 -11.27 -3.77 -0.32
N ILE A 221 -10.47 -4.56 -1.03
CA ILE A 221 -9.49 -4.09 -2.01
C ILE A 221 -10.18 -3.87 -3.36
N TYR A 222 -9.88 -2.72 -3.96
CA TYR A 222 -10.37 -2.30 -5.29
C TYR A 222 -9.20 -1.92 -6.18
N SER A 223 -9.45 -1.96 -7.49
CA SER A 223 -8.59 -1.35 -8.50
C SER A 223 -9.37 -0.36 -9.34
N SER A 224 -8.75 0.76 -9.69
CA SER A 224 -9.28 1.73 -10.65
C SER A 224 -8.21 2.10 -11.66
N LYS A 225 -8.61 2.28 -12.92
CA LYS A 225 -7.70 2.70 -13.98
C LYS A 225 -7.90 4.17 -14.30
N ARG A 226 -6.80 4.88 -14.53
CA ARG A 226 -6.80 6.28 -14.93
C ARG A 226 -6.91 6.36 -16.45
N THR A 227 -7.89 7.09 -16.94
CA THR A 227 -8.07 7.34 -18.37
C THR A 227 -7.03 8.33 -18.91
N ASN A 228 -6.85 8.40 -20.22
CA ASN A 228 -5.89 9.32 -20.86
C ASN A 228 -6.19 10.81 -20.59
N ASN A 229 -7.43 11.15 -20.22
CA ASN A 229 -7.81 12.51 -19.81
C ASN A 229 -7.65 12.77 -18.30
N GLY A 230 -7.00 11.83 -17.58
CA GLY A 230 -6.65 11.96 -16.17
C GLY A 230 -7.74 11.62 -15.17
N ARG A 231 -8.91 11.15 -15.61
CA ARG A 231 -10.02 10.74 -14.72
C ARG A 231 -9.89 9.28 -14.30
N TRP A 232 -10.26 8.97 -13.08
CA TRP A 232 -10.40 7.60 -12.61
C TRP A 232 -11.66 6.95 -13.17
N GLN A 233 -11.59 5.67 -13.47
CA GLN A 233 -12.74 4.83 -13.80
C GLN A 233 -13.42 4.36 -12.53
N THR A 234 -14.66 3.88 -12.65
CA THR A 234 -15.36 3.22 -11.54
C THR A 234 -14.50 2.08 -11.00
N PRO A 235 -14.22 2.05 -9.69
CA PRO A 235 -13.41 1.00 -9.09
C PRO A 235 -14.05 -0.38 -9.23
N VAL A 236 -13.20 -1.37 -9.42
CA VAL A 236 -13.57 -2.78 -9.49
C VAL A 236 -13.05 -3.49 -8.25
N ASN A 237 -13.94 -4.17 -7.50
CA ASN A 237 -13.56 -5.05 -6.40
C ASN A 237 -12.72 -6.22 -6.96
N ILE A 238 -11.56 -6.53 -6.36
CA ILE A 238 -10.67 -7.57 -6.88
C ILE A 238 -11.15 -9.00 -6.59
N GLY A 239 -12.32 -9.15 -5.99
CA GLY A 239 -13.09 -10.39 -5.94
C GLY A 239 -12.76 -11.34 -4.79
N TYR A 240 -13.67 -12.29 -4.58
CA TYR A 240 -13.54 -13.38 -3.62
C TYR A 240 -12.64 -14.50 -4.20
N PRO A 241 -11.76 -15.13 -3.43
CA PRO A 241 -11.56 -14.99 -1.99
C PRO A 241 -10.38 -14.09 -1.58
N ILE A 242 -9.95 -13.15 -2.43
CA ILE A 242 -8.98 -12.13 -2.04
C ILE A 242 -9.65 -11.19 -1.04
N ASN A 243 -10.79 -10.63 -1.41
CA ASN A 243 -11.69 -9.93 -0.49
C ASN A 243 -12.59 -10.94 0.21
N THR A 244 -12.84 -10.71 1.51
CA THR A 244 -13.60 -11.59 2.39
C THR A 244 -14.64 -10.80 3.19
N ASN A 245 -15.22 -11.42 4.20
CA ASN A 245 -16.09 -10.73 5.15
C ASN A 245 -15.31 -10.01 6.28
N LYS A 246 -13.99 -9.93 6.18
CA LYS A 246 -13.12 -9.22 7.11
C LYS A 246 -12.65 -7.91 6.48
N ASP A 247 -11.73 -7.23 7.17
CA ASP A 247 -11.01 -6.09 6.63
C ASP A 247 -9.75 -6.57 5.93
N GLU A 248 -9.60 -6.22 4.66
CA GLU A 248 -8.37 -6.37 3.90
C GLU A 248 -7.63 -5.02 3.92
N GLN A 249 -6.39 -4.99 4.44
CA GLN A 249 -5.71 -3.72 4.68
C GLN A 249 -4.37 -3.55 3.96
N SER A 250 -3.78 -4.59 3.50
CA SER A 250 -2.40 -4.55 3.03
C SER A 250 -2.33 -5.21 1.68
N PHE A 251 -2.19 -4.43 0.63
CA PHE A 251 -2.09 -4.93 -0.73
C PHE A 251 -0.99 -4.21 -1.49
N SER A 252 -0.10 -4.97 -2.09
CA SER A 252 0.89 -4.46 -3.04
C SER A 252 1.12 -5.48 -4.14
N ILE A 253 1.67 -5.03 -5.26
CA ILE A 253 2.03 -5.89 -6.39
C ILE A 253 3.50 -5.75 -6.75
N THR A 254 4.06 -6.78 -7.36
CA THR A 254 5.42 -6.74 -7.91
C THR A 254 5.51 -5.79 -9.11
N SER A 255 6.72 -5.32 -9.41
CA SER A 255 6.99 -4.41 -10.53
C SER A 255 6.56 -4.96 -11.89
N ASP A 256 6.59 -6.29 -12.05
CA ASP A 256 6.11 -6.99 -13.26
C ASP A 256 4.58 -7.14 -13.30
N GLY A 257 3.86 -6.75 -12.25
CA GLY A 257 2.41 -6.87 -12.14
C GLY A 257 1.88 -8.29 -11.99
N ILE A 258 2.76 -9.29 -11.81
CA ILE A 258 2.36 -10.71 -11.83
C ILE A 258 1.96 -11.18 -10.44
N ASN A 259 2.76 -10.85 -9.41
CA ASN A 259 2.50 -11.29 -8.06
C ASN A 259 1.97 -10.16 -7.19
N ALA A 260 1.13 -10.53 -6.24
CA ALA A 260 0.62 -9.63 -5.22
C ALA A 260 0.99 -10.15 -3.82
N PHE A 261 1.07 -9.21 -2.88
CA PHE A 261 1.26 -9.49 -1.46
C PHE A 261 0.06 -8.96 -0.68
N ILE A 262 -0.32 -9.72 0.34
CA ILE A 262 -1.29 -9.29 1.36
C ILE A 262 -0.78 -9.70 2.74
N SER A 263 -1.33 -9.05 3.76
CA SER A 263 -1.17 -9.50 5.14
C SER A 263 -2.51 -10.00 5.67
N SER A 264 -2.50 -11.14 6.31
CA SER A 264 -3.73 -11.80 6.75
C SER A 264 -3.50 -12.66 7.98
N ALA A 265 -4.49 -12.67 8.87
CA ALA A 265 -4.58 -13.58 10.01
C ALA A 265 -5.24 -14.89 9.58
N LYS A 266 -4.45 -15.80 9.01
CA LYS A 266 -4.92 -17.14 8.62
C LYS A 266 -4.50 -18.18 9.65
N ASP A 267 -5.33 -19.18 9.84
CA ASP A 267 -5.00 -20.33 10.69
C ASP A 267 -3.70 -21.01 10.19
N GLY A 268 -2.81 -21.33 11.13
CA GLY A 268 -1.50 -21.92 10.81
C GLY A 268 -0.41 -20.92 10.43
N GLY A 269 -0.64 -19.63 10.64
CA GLY A 269 0.37 -18.57 10.55
C GLY A 269 1.37 -18.59 11.71
N PHE A 270 2.31 -17.64 11.70
CA PHE A 270 3.34 -17.49 12.74
C PHE A 270 2.94 -16.51 13.83
N GLY A 271 2.24 -15.44 13.45
CA GLY A 271 1.80 -14.35 14.34
C GLY A 271 0.33 -14.01 14.20
N GLY A 272 -0.02 -12.77 14.50
CA GLY A 272 -1.38 -12.26 14.30
C GLY A 272 -1.65 -12.00 12.82
N LEU A 273 -0.82 -11.16 12.19
CA LEU A 273 -0.82 -10.93 10.75
C LEU A 273 0.46 -11.48 10.14
N ASP A 274 0.33 -12.27 9.10
CA ASP A 274 1.44 -12.80 8.32
C ASP A 274 1.37 -12.29 6.88
N ILE A 275 2.52 -12.17 6.24
CA ILE A 275 2.64 -11.79 4.83
C ILE A 275 2.52 -13.03 3.96
N TYR A 276 1.64 -12.94 2.96
CA TYR A 276 1.42 -13.94 1.93
C TYR A 276 1.67 -13.36 0.55
N GLN A 277 2.16 -14.19 -0.35
CA GLN A 277 2.32 -13.89 -1.77
C GLN A 277 1.38 -14.79 -2.58
N PHE A 278 0.82 -14.26 -3.66
CA PHE A 278 0.03 -15.04 -4.62
C PHE A 278 0.18 -14.45 -6.03
N GLU A 279 -0.08 -15.27 -7.03
CA GLU A 279 -0.17 -14.79 -8.41
C GLU A 279 -1.49 -14.03 -8.61
N LEU A 280 -1.42 -12.76 -8.99
CA LEU A 280 -2.58 -11.94 -9.29
C LEU A 280 -3.21 -12.44 -10.60
N TYR A 281 -4.51 -12.68 -10.62
CA TYR A 281 -5.20 -13.14 -11.82
C TYR A 281 -5.15 -12.07 -12.93
N LYS A 282 -5.16 -12.53 -14.18
CA LYS A 282 -4.76 -11.71 -15.33
C LYS A 282 -5.59 -10.43 -15.49
N GLU A 283 -6.90 -10.51 -15.22
CA GLU A 283 -7.84 -9.39 -15.41
C GLU A 283 -7.63 -8.25 -14.41
N ALA A 284 -7.03 -8.54 -13.24
CA ALA A 284 -6.70 -7.53 -12.22
C ALA A 284 -5.31 -6.93 -12.40
N ARG A 285 -4.48 -7.46 -13.31
CA ARG A 285 -3.12 -6.96 -13.52
C ARG A 285 -3.13 -5.57 -14.18
N PRO A 286 -2.18 -4.70 -13.78
CA PRO A 286 -1.92 -3.48 -14.52
C PRO A 286 -1.55 -3.76 -15.98
N GLU A 287 -1.66 -2.76 -16.82
CA GLU A 287 -1.15 -2.85 -18.19
C GLU A 287 0.38 -2.94 -18.15
N GLN A 288 0.97 -3.92 -18.83
CA GLN A 288 2.41 -3.96 -18.98
C GLN A 288 2.82 -2.78 -19.85
N ASN A 289 3.71 -1.93 -19.36
CA ASN A 289 4.37 -0.95 -20.20
C ASN A 289 5.13 -1.74 -21.27
N SER A 290 4.57 -1.84 -22.48
CA SER A 290 5.33 -2.28 -23.63
C SER A 290 6.43 -1.25 -23.86
N THR A 291 7.65 -1.58 -23.48
CA THR A 291 8.84 -0.90 -24.02
C THR A 291 8.91 -1.26 -25.49
N GLU A 292 8.06 -0.63 -26.31
CA GLU A 292 8.39 -0.45 -27.72
C GLU A 292 9.48 0.59 -27.77
N ASP A 293 10.73 0.15 -27.73
CA ASP A 293 11.88 0.80 -28.36
C ASP A 293 13.10 -0.14 -28.25
N GLY A 294 13.02 -1.22 -29.02
CA GLY A 294 14.14 -2.08 -29.33
C GLY A 294 14.37 -2.06 -30.85
N GLN A 295 14.66 -0.89 -31.41
CA GLN A 295 15.31 -0.79 -32.74
C GLN A 295 16.08 0.52 -32.83
N ALA A 296 17.39 0.44 -32.68
CA ALA A 296 18.46 0.90 -33.63
C ALA A 296 19.81 0.78 -32.92
#